data_9823f0046c2eb63406a9e48a96d5a704
#
_entry.id   9823f0046c2eb63406a9e48a96d5a704
#
_cell.length_a   1.000
_cell.length_b   1.000
_cell.length_c   1.000
_cell.angle_alpha   90.00
_cell.angle_beta   90.00
_cell.angle_gamma   90.00
#
_symmetry.space_group_name_H-M   'P 1'
#
loop_
_entity.id
_entity.type
_entity.pdbx_description
1 polymer ?
#
loop_
_entity_poly.entity_id
_entity_poly.type
_entity_poly.pdbx_seq_one_letter_code
_entity_poly.pdbx_strand_id
1 'polypeptide(L)'
;MPVRKMGRRALITTATGTAVAGRLSGACADDLSLVRIGYLRWREAKPTVSLLDKPPPDNGLAGARLAINDNNTTGRFIGQQYELTEFPVRADDDPIAAADALAASGVRLLLADVPTKLLLSVADAGAPQGMTLFNVAAPDDALRQESCRRNVIHVAPSRAMLADALAQYLVWKKWSRWVLAYGSHPEDAQLADAYRRSARRFGARIVKEIEYKDTGGARQTDSGVVQTQQQMPVFTQGLPDYDVLVAADENEVFAGYLPYRTWDARPVVGSAGLRPTSWSAASESWGGAQLQDRFERVAHRRMTPLDMQAWTACRMIGEAASRTASADPARIRQDILNPGFGIGAYKGQKLTLRDWDLQLRQPVLLDDGRSVVSISPQPGFLHQVTELDTLGFDRPETACKL
;
A
#
# COMPACT_ATOMS: atom_id res chain seq x y z
N MET A 1 -35.33 -69.84 6.03
CA MET A 1 -35.61 -70.64 7.23
C MET A 1 -34.99 -69.97 8.43
N PRO A 2 -35.60 -70.06 9.62
CA PRO A 2 -36.72 -69.22 9.97
C PRO A 2 -36.43 -68.28 11.17
N VAL A 3 -37.23 -67.23 11.22
CA VAL A 3 -37.71 -66.41 12.30
C VAL A 3 -37.68 -67.01 13.71
N ARG A 4 -37.27 -66.30 14.72
CA ARG A 4 -37.83 -66.41 16.08
C ARG A 4 -38.01 -65.05 16.75
N LYS A 5 -39.31 -64.68 16.92
CA LYS A 5 -39.86 -63.68 17.81
C LYS A 5 -39.87 -64.21 19.23
N MET A 6 -39.60 -63.33 20.19
CA MET A 6 -40.16 -63.31 21.58
C MET A 6 -39.59 -62.10 22.27
N GLY A 7 -40.23 -61.22 23.01
CA GLY A 7 -41.49 -61.22 23.69
C GLY A 7 -41.40 -60.09 24.74
N ARG A 8 -42.42 -59.23 24.80
CA ARG A 8 -42.59 -58.10 25.70
C ARG A 8 -42.53 -58.51 27.16
N ARG A 9 -41.87 -57.77 28.04
CA ARG A 9 -42.29 -57.54 29.41
C ARG A 9 -42.03 -56.10 29.78
N ALA A 10 -43.13 -55.34 30.07
CA ALA A 10 -43.14 -54.05 30.66
C ALA A 10 -42.84 -54.10 32.15
N LEU A 11 -42.00 -53.24 32.61
CA LEU A 11 -41.87 -52.89 34.03
C LEU A 11 -42.04 -51.38 34.15
N ILE A 12 -43.16 -50.99 34.73
CA ILE A 12 -43.47 -49.64 35.13
C ILE A 12 -42.79 -49.41 36.47
N THR A 13 -41.86 -48.46 36.54
CA THR A 13 -41.30 -47.93 37.78
C THR A 13 -41.58 -46.42 37.76
N THR A 14 -42.51 -46.01 38.60
CA THR A 14 -42.80 -44.62 38.95
C THR A 14 -41.63 -44.05 39.72
N ALA A 15 -40.92 -43.09 39.14
CA ALA A 15 -39.93 -42.24 39.82
C ALA A 15 -40.47 -40.82 39.87
N THR A 16 -40.79 -40.35 41.05
CA THR A 16 -41.10 -38.96 41.43
C THR A 16 -39.86 -38.11 41.16
N GLY A 17 -39.85 -37.34 40.08
CA GLY A 17 -38.81 -36.44 39.74
C GLY A 17 -39.09 -35.03 40.30
N THR A 18 -38.26 -34.62 41.24
CA THR A 18 -38.18 -33.24 41.74
C THR A 18 -37.72 -32.33 40.60
N ALA A 19 -38.60 -31.40 40.17
CA ALA A 19 -38.28 -30.37 39.18
C ALA A 19 -37.29 -29.37 39.79
N VAL A 20 -35.98 -29.53 39.49
CA VAL A 20 -35.00 -28.47 39.65
C VAL A 20 -35.17 -27.50 38.52
N ALA A 21 -35.82 -26.37 38.76
CA ALA A 21 -35.85 -25.22 37.90
C ALA A 21 -34.43 -24.66 37.76
N GLY A 22 -33.67 -25.22 36.84
CA GLY A 22 -32.40 -24.61 36.37
C GLY A 22 -32.75 -23.27 35.75
N ARG A 23 -32.38 -22.18 36.39
CA ARG A 23 -32.29 -20.88 35.80
C ARG A 23 -31.29 -21.02 34.64
N LEU A 24 -31.79 -21.08 33.40
CA LEU A 24 -31.02 -20.74 32.24
C LEU A 24 -30.61 -19.27 32.41
N SER A 25 -29.42 -19.04 32.96
CA SER A 25 -28.74 -17.75 32.85
C SER A 25 -28.68 -17.48 31.36
N GLY A 26 -29.47 -16.50 30.91
CA GLY A 26 -29.33 -15.98 29.54
C GLY A 26 -27.86 -15.65 29.37
N ALA A 27 -27.22 -16.31 28.42
CA ALA A 27 -25.94 -15.83 27.91
C ALA A 27 -26.20 -14.38 27.50
N CYS A 28 -25.66 -13.43 28.26
CA CYS A 28 -25.49 -12.07 27.76
C CYS A 28 -24.84 -12.24 26.40
N ALA A 29 -25.46 -11.69 25.36
CA ALA A 29 -24.76 -11.41 24.13
C ALA A 29 -23.56 -10.57 24.60
N ASP A 30 -22.36 -11.15 24.60
CA ASP A 30 -21.14 -10.39 24.86
C ASP A 30 -21.15 -9.22 23.87
N ASP A 31 -21.22 -7.99 24.41
CA ASP A 31 -21.15 -6.79 23.58
C ASP A 31 -19.82 -6.84 22.83
N LEU A 32 -19.90 -7.16 21.52
CA LEU A 32 -18.72 -7.25 20.66
C LEU A 32 -18.01 -5.89 20.69
N SER A 33 -16.74 -5.92 20.99
CA SER A 33 -15.89 -4.74 20.99
C SER A 33 -15.69 -4.25 19.54
N LEU A 34 -16.29 -3.10 19.20
CA LEU A 34 -16.37 -2.61 17.83
C LEU A 34 -15.19 -1.69 17.48
N VAL A 35 -14.33 -2.13 16.55
CA VAL A 35 -13.24 -1.34 15.97
C VAL A 35 -13.73 -0.64 14.70
N ARG A 36 -13.89 0.69 14.75
CA ARG A 36 -14.32 1.51 13.61
C ARG A 36 -13.13 2.04 12.85
N ILE A 37 -13.12 1.78 11.54
CA ILE A 37 -12.07 2.18 10.61
C ILE A 37 -12.68 3.04 9.51
N GLY A 38 -12.11 4.22 9.26
CA GLY A 38 -12.49 5.06 8.13
C GLY A 38 -11.60 4.81 6.92
N TYR A 39 -12.14 5.01 5.73
CA TYR A 39 -11.42 5.03 4.48
C TYR A 39 -11.67 6.38 3.80
N LEU A 40 -10.73 7.30 3.93
CA LEU A 40 -10.79 8.60 3.29
C LEU A 40 -10.28 8.46 1.85
N ARG A 41 -11.15 8.73 0.88
CA ARG A 41 -10.92 8.40 -0.51
C ARG A 41 -11.00 9.60 -1.42
N TRP A 42 -9.91 9.85 -2.16
CA TRP A 42 -9.90 10.84 -3.21
C TRP A 42 -10.71 10.40 -4.44
N ARG A 43 -11.59 11.26 -4.94
CA ARG A 43 -12.54 10.92 -6.02
C ARG A 43 -12.15 11.48 -7.39
N GLU A 44 -11.07 12.21 -7.49
CA GLU A 44 -10.62 12.69 -8.79
C GLU A 44 -9.88 11.61 -9.56
N ALA A 45 -10.29 11.41 -10.81
CA ALA A 45 -9.62 10.48 -11.71
C ALA A 45 -8.31 11.08 -12.20
N LYS A 46 -7.20 10.38 -12.00
CA LYS A 46 -5.95 10.71 -12.69
C LYS A 46 -6.06 10.34 -14.17
N PRO A 47 -5.52 11.16 -15.07
CA PRO A 47 -5.36 10.76 -16.46
C PRO A 47 -4.45 9.52 -16.55
N THR A 48 -4.76 8.62 -17.46
CA THR A 48 -3.98 7.40 -17.71
C THR A 48 -3.48 7.38 -19.16
N VAL A 49 -2.45 6.58 -19.45
CA VAL A 49 -1.93 6.39 -20.82
C VAL A 49 -3.03 5.84 -21.74
N SER A 50 -3.90 4.98 -21.21
CA SER A 50 -5.00 4.40 -21.98
C SER A 50 -6.35 4.71 -21.36
N LEU A 51 -7.32 5.10 -22.18
CA LEU A 51 -8.71 5.26 -21.75
C LEU A 51 -9.36 3.94 -21.33
N LEU A 52 -8.76 2.81 -21.72
CA LEU A 52 -9.25 1.47 -21.39
C LEU A 52 -8.59 0.90 -20.13
N ASP A 53 -7.38 1.33 -19.81
CA ASP A 53 -6.62 0.90 -18.63
C ASP A 53 -6.82 1.90 -17.49
N LYS A 54 -8.06 2.01 -17.04
CA LYS A 54 -8.42 2.90 -15.94
C LYS A 54 -8.23 2.20 -14.59
N PRO A 55 -7.82 2.95 -13.56
CA PRO A 55 -7.83 2.41 -12.21
C PRO A 55 -9.22 1.87 -11.84
N PRO A 56 -9.30 0.70 -11.18
CA PRO A 56 -10.57 0.14 -10.76
C PRO A 56 -11.37 1.10 -9.88
N PRO A 57 -12.71 1.14 -9.99
CA PRO A 57 -13.55 2.08 -9.23
C PRO A 57 -13.47 1.85 -7.72
N ASP A 58 -13.06 0.67 -7.27
CA ASP A 58 -12.87 0.27 -5.87
C ASP A 58 -11.38 0.09 -5.49
N ASN A 59 -10.47 0.68 -6.27
CA ASN A 59 -9.02 0.60 -6.03
C ASN A 59 -8.69 1.03 -4.59
N GLY A 60 -7.90 0.22 -3.88
CA GLY A 60 -7.58 0.39 -2.46
C GLY A 60 -8.70 -0.05 -1.52
N LEU A 61 -9.94 0.36 -1.78
CA LEU A 61 -11.10 0.01 -0.94
C LEU A 61 -11.36 -1.50 -0.91
N ALA A 62 -11.19 -2.19 -2.04
CA ALA A 62 -11.33 -3.65 -2.10
C ALA A 62 -10.29 -4.37 -1.22
N GLY A 63 -9.06 -3.86 -1.18
CA GLY A 63 -8.01 -4.36 -0.28
C GLY A 63 -8.38 -4.19 1.20
N ALA A 64 -8.87 -3.00 1.58
CA ALA A 64 -9.37 -2.74 2.92
C ALA A 64 -10.53 -3.68 3.30
N ARG A 65 -11.51 -3.87 2.42
CA ARG A 65 -12.66 -4.78 2.64
C ARG A 65 -12.22 -6.23 2.84
N LEU A 66 -11.24 -6.72 2.06
CA LEU A 66 -10.67 -8.05 2.27
C LEU A 66 -10.05 -8.18 3.66
N ALA A 67 -9.26 -7.16 4.10
CA ALA A 67 -8.66 -7.18 5.42
C ALA A 67 -9.68 -7.12 6.57
N ILE A 68 -10.78 -6.37 6.41
CA ILE A 68 -11.88 -6.36 7.38
C ILE A 68 -12.52 -7.76 7.49
N ASN A 69 -12.73 -8.45 6.38
CA ASN A 69 -13.23 -9.82 6.39
C ASN A 69 -12.25 -10.77 7.12
N ASP A 70 -10.93 -10.59 6.89
CA ASP A 70 -9.89 -11.35 7.58
C ASP A 70 -9.90 -11.07 9.09
N ASN A 71 -9.98 -9.81 9.49
CA ASN A 71 -10.02 -9.40 10.89
C ASN A 71 -11.28 -9.93 11.59
N ASN A 72 -12.46 -9.86 10.94
CA ASN A 72 -13.72 -10.38 11.46
C ASN A 72 -13.72 -11.91 11.58
N THR A 73 -12.98 -12.63 10.72
CA THR A 73 -12.84 -14.08 10.84
C THR A 73 -12.17 -14.47 12.15
N THR A 74 -11.13 -13.75 12.58
CA THR A 74 -10.46 -13.96 13.87
C THR A 74 -11.23 -13.28 15.02
N GLY A 75 -11.74 -12.08 14.78
CA GLY A 75 -12.40 -11.22 15.77
C GLY A 75 -13.57 -11.91 16.46
N ARG A 76 -14.39 -12.68 15.71
CA ARG A 76 -15.53 -13.41 16.26
C ARG A 76 -15.18 -14.37 17.39
N PHE A 77 -13.94 -14.88 17.44
CA PHE A 77 -13.47 -15.80 18.49
C PHE A 77 -12.92 -15.08 19.72
N ILE A 78 -12.65 -13.78 19.60
CA ILE A 78 -12.07 -12.95 20.66
C ILE A 78 -12.99 -11.79 21.06
N GLY A 79 -14.27 -11.84 20.67
CA GLY A 79 -15.26 -10.81 21.01
C GLY A 79 -15.02 -9.46 20.33
N GLN A 80 -14.42 -9.45 19.14
CA GLN A 80 -14.17 -8.22 18.37
C GLN A 80 -14.88 -8.24 17.02
N GLN A 81 -15.36 -7.05 16.61
CA GLN A 81 -15.94 -6.79 15.30
C GLN A 81 -15.26 -5.58 14.67
N TYR A 82 -15.06 -5.61 13.36
CA TYR A 82 -14.43 -4.55 12.59
C TYR A 82 -15.38 -4.02 11.53
N GLU A 83 -15.50 -2.70 11.47
CA GLU A 83 -16.34 -2.00 10.49
C GLU A 83 -15.51 -1.00 9.70
N LEU A 84 -15.78 -0.93 8.38
CA LEU A 84 -15.16 0.01 7.46
C LEU A 84 -16.21 0.96 6.92
N THR A 85 -15.98 2.27 7.12
CA THR A 85 -16.81 3.34 6.56
C THR A 85 -16.04 4.12 5.53
N GLU A 86 -16.57 4.25 4.31
CA GLU A 86 -15.96 5.05 3.24
C GLU A 86 -16.37 6.52 3.38
N PHE A 87 -15.39 7.41 3.26
CA PHE A 87 -15.55 8.86 3.24
C PHE A 87 -14.95 9.39 1.92
N PRO A 88 -15.78 9.58 0.88
CA PRO A 88 -15.31 10.15 -0.37
C PRO A 88 -15.04 11.64 -0.21
N VAL A 89 -13.93 12.12 -0.74
CA VAL A 89 -13.55 13.55 -0.76
C VAL A 89 -13.15 13.98 -2.17
N ARG A 90 -13.38 15.25 -2.47
CA ARG A 90 -13.04 15.93 -3.73
C ARG A 90 -12.12 17.12 -3.46
N ALA A 91 -11.56 17.70 -4.51
CA ALA A 91 -10.66 18.84 -4.40
C ALA A 91 -11.29 20.07 -3.73
N ASP A 92 -12.60 20.26 -3.94
CA ASP A 92 -13.35 21.42 -3.43
C ASP A 92 -13.88 21.22 -2.01
N ASP A 93 -13.76 20.03 -1.43
CA ASP A 93 -14.23 19.72 -0.09
C ASP A 93 -13.32 20.38 0.96
N ASP A 94 -13.91 20.93 2.01
CA ASP A 94 -13.16 21.47 3.15
C ASP A 94 -12.53 20.35 3.99
N PRO A 95 -11.20 20.28 4.11
CA PRO A 95 -10.52 19.25 4.88
C PRO A 95 -10.89 19.26 6.38
N ILE A 96 -11.20 20.43 6.94
CA ILE A 96 -11.60 20.58 8.35
C ILE A 96 -12.97 19.96 8.54
N ALA A 97 -13.94 20.32 7.69
CA ALA A 97 -15.27 19.74 7.73
C ALA A 97 -15.24 18.22 7.54
N ALA A 98 -14.37 17.70 6.68
CA ALA A 98 -14.18 16.27 6.51
C ALA A 98 -13.64 15.59 7.79
N ALA A 99 -12.65 16.20 8.46
CA ALA A 99 -12.12 15.69 9.73
C ALA A 99 -13.17 15.73 10.85
N ASP A 100 -13.97 16.79 10.93
CA ASP A 100 -15.05 16.91 11.93
C ASP A 100 -16.15 15.89 11.70
N ALA A 101 -16.54 15.63 10.45
CA ALA A 101 -17.52 14.60 10.11
C ALA A 101 -17.03 13.21 10.48
N LEU A 102 -15.73 12.92 10.22
CA LEU A 102 -15.07 11.69 10.65
C LEU A 102 -15.10 11.54 12.18
N ALA A 103 -14.76 12.60 12.90
CA ALA A 103 -14.77 12.61 14.35
C ALA A 103 -16.18 12.39 14.92
N ALA A 104 -17.19 13.04 14.35
CA ALA A 104 -18.60 12.89 14.76
C ALA A 104 -19.11 11.46 14.53
N SER A 105 -18.60 10.74 13.51
CA SER A 105 -18.93 9.33 13.26
C SER A 105 -18.26 8.36 14.25
N GLY A 106 -17.40 8.85 15.15
CA GLY A 106 -16.65 8.04 16.11
C GLY A 106 -15.41 7.35 15.51
N VAL A 107 -15.06 7.63 14.26
CA VAL A 107 -13.85 7.13 13.62
C VAL A 107 -12.62 7.87 14.15
N ARG A 108 -11.59 7.10 14.53
CA ARG A 108 -10.29 7.63 14.99
C ARG A 108 -9.12 6.93 14.32
N LEU A 109 -9.37 5.83 13.61
CA LEU A 109 -8.39 5.08 12.82
C LEU A 109 -8.78 5.24 11.36
N LEU A 110 -7.95 5.92 10.57
CA LEU A 110 -8.32 6.38 9.24
C LEU A 110 -7.28 5.95 8.20
N LEU A 111 -7.68 5.19 7.19
CA LEU A 111 -6.89 4.98 6.00
C LEU A 111 -7.03 6.20 5.09
N ALA A 112 -5.89 6.80 4.72
CA ALA A 112 -5.85 8.01 3.90
C ALA A 112 -5.33 7.68 2.49
N ASP A 113 -6.27 7.59 1.55
CA ASP A 113 -6.04 7.45 0.10
C ASP A 113 -6.29 8.81 -0.55
N VAL A 114 -5.40 9.76 -0.27
CA VAL A 114 -5.54 11.16 -0.67
C VAL A 114 -4.19 11.78 -1.02
N PRO A 115 -4.16 12.87 -1.81
CA PRO A 115 -2.95 13.63 -2.09
C PRO A 115 -2.31 14.23 -0.82
N THR A 116 -1.00 14.46 -0.87
CA THR A 116 -0.18 14.96 0.24
C THR A 116 -0.75 16.19 0.94
N LYS A 117 -1.20 17.18 0.18
CA LYS A 117 -1.77 18.43 0.75
C LYS A 117 -2.99 18.14 1.61
N LEU A 118 -3.91 17.31 1.13
CA LEU A 118 -5.12 16.96 1.87
C LEU A 118 -4.78 16.05 3.08
N LEU A 119 -3.84 15.12 2.92
CA LEU A 119 -3.36 14.29 4.03
C LEU A 119 -2.87 15.14 5.19
N LEU A 120 -2.04 16.16 4.93
CA LEU A 120 -1.51 17.06 5.96
C LEU A 120 -2.64 17.87 6.62
N SER A 121 -3.56 18.43 5.83
CA SER A 121 -4.69 19.20 6.36
C SER A 121 -5.58 18.36 7.28
N VAL A 122 -5.92 17.14 6.87
CA VAL A 122 -6.73 16.20 7.69
C VAL A 122 -5.94 15.72 8.91
N ALA A 123 -4.62 15.50 8.78
CA ALA A 123 -3.78 15.11 9.91
C ALA A 123 -3.73 16.21 10.97
N ASP A 124 -3.54 17.46 10.56
CA ASP A 124 -3.48 18.60 11.47
C ASP A 124 -4.84 18.86 12.16
N ALA A 125 -5.94 18.81 11.42
CA ALA A 125 -7.29 18.95 11.97
C ALA A 125 -7.69 17.75 12.87
N GLY A 126 -7.25 16.55 12.56
CA GLY A 126 -7.59 15.33 13.31
C GLY A 126 -6.72 15.08 14.56
N ALA A 127 -5.55 15.72 14.65
CA ALA A 127 -4.63 15.49 15.78
C ALA A 127 -5.24 15.85 17.15
N PRO A 128 -5.93 16.99 17.33
CA PRO A 128 -6.58 17.31 18.61
C PRO A 128 -7.70 16.34 18.97
N GLN A 129 -8.25 15.64 18.00
CA GLN A 129 -9.35 14.69 18.15
C GLN A 129 -8.84 13.25 18.37
N GLY A 130 -7.52 13.04 18.49
CA GLY A 130 -6.91 11.74 18.68
C GLY A 130 -6.96 10.81 17.46
N MET A 131 -7.10 11.37 16.25
CA MET A 131 -7.09 10.59 15.02
C MET A 131 -5.69 10.08 14.68
N THR A 132 -5.62 8.84 14.22
CA THR A 132 -4.43 8.22 13.61
C THR A 132 -4.72 7.92 12.16
N LEU A 133 -3.91 8.50 11.27
CA LEU A 133 -4.00 8.31 9.84
C LEU A 133 -2.98 7.27 9.37
N PHE A 134 -3.42 6.36 8.52
CA PHE A 134 -2.57 5.41 7.81
C PHE A 134 -2.48 5.88 6.35
N ASN A 135 -1.36 6.50 5.99
CA ASN A 135 -1.11 6.92 4.62
C ASN A 135 -0.91 5.69 3.73
N VAL A 136 -1.87 5.42 2.87
CA VAL A 136 -1.86 4.27 1.95
C VAL A 136 -1.59 4.67 0.50
N ALA A 137 -1.45 5.97 0.18
CA ALA A 137 -1.33 6.44 -1.20
C ALA A 137 -0.17 7.40 -1.44
N ALA A 138 -0.02 8.46 -0.63
CA ALA A 138 0.93 9.55 -0.90
C ALA A 138 2.39 9.12 -0.74
N PRO A 139 3.21 9.11 -1.84
CA PRO A 139 4.60 8.65 -1.82
C PRO A 139 5.60 9.75 -1.49
N ASP A 140 5.15 10.98 -1.20
CA ASP A 140 6.01 12.15 -1.05
C ASP A 140 7.02 11.98 0.09
N ASP A 141 8.29 12.18 -0.23
CA ASP A 141 9.39 12.07 0.73
C ASP A 141 9.29 13.12 1.85
N ALA A 142 8.80 14.32 1.54
CA ALA A 142 8.58 15.39 2.52
C ALA A 142 7.70 14.97 3.70
N LEU A 143 6.73 14.06 3.49
CA LEU A 143 5.89 13.50 4.55
C LEU A 143 6.67 12.66 5.58
N ARG A 144 7.87 12.17 5.21
CA ARG A 144 8.78 11.39 6.06
C ARG A 144 9.98 12.22 6.51
N GLN A 145 9.99 13.49 6.12
CA GLN A 145 11.04 14.46 6.41
C GLN A 145 10.45 15.68 7.13
N GLU A 146 10.63 16.86 6.60
CA GLU A 146 10.23 18.13 7.23
C GLU A 146 8.73 18.30 7.47
N SER A 147 7.88 17.59 6.71
CA SER A 147 6.42 17.65 6.83
C SER A 147 5.81 16.48 7.61
N CYS A 148 6.62 15.74 8.37
CA CYS A 148 6.13 14.59 9.14
C CYS A 148 5.13 14.99 10.24
N ARG A 149 4.23 14.08 10.58
CA ARG A 149 3.19 14.24 11.62
C ARG A 149 3.17 13.03 12.55
N ARG A 150 3.11 13.27 13.86
CA ARG A 150 3.06 12.20 14.88
C ARG A 150 1.86 11.27 14.76
N ASN A 151 0.77 11.73 14.16
CA ASN A 151 -0.46 10.97 13.98
C ASN A 151 -0.60 10.35 12.57
N VAL A 152 0.46 10.36 11.76
CA VAL A 152 0.47 9.74 10.43
C VAL A 152 1.45 8.58 10.40
N ILE A 153 0.95 7.38 10.12
CA ILE A 153 1.73 6.15 9.89
C ILE A 153 1.78 5.91 8.39
N HIS A 154 2.97 5.75 7.82
CA HIS A 154 3.15 5.58 6.39
C HIS A 154 3.23 4.10 6.01
N VAL A 155 2.17 3.57 5.37
CA VAL A 155 2.12 2.21 4.81
C VAL A 155 2.58 2.19 3.36
N ALA A 156 2.22 3.23 2.58
CA ALA A 156 2.75 3.42 1.24
C ALA A 156 4.28 3.66 1.30
N PRO A 157 5.09 3.02 0.44
CA PRO A 157 6.50 3.36 0.32
C PRO A 157 6.67 4.78 -0.23
N SER A 158 7.74 5.45 0.17
CA SER A 158 8.09 6.75 -0.39
C SER A 158 8.76 6.61 -1.77
N ARG A 159 8.83 7.74 -2.53
CA ARG A 159 9.58 7.77 -3.80
C ARG A 159 11.04 7.37 -3.60
N ALA A 160 11.66 7.83 -2.53
CA ALA A 160 13.03 7.46 -2.19
C ALA A 160 13.18 5.94 -1.95
N MET A 161 12.22 5.28 -1.28
CA MET A 161 12.26 3.83 -1.07
C MET A 161 12.15 3.07 -2.40
N LEU A 162 11.25 3.50 -3.29
CA LEU A 162 11.06 2.88 -4.60
C LEU A 162 12.30 3.07 -5.49
N ALA A 163 12.83 4.29 -5.53
CA ALA A 163 14.03 4.62 -6.30
C ALA A 163 15.26 3.87 -5.78
N ASP A 164 15.45 3.79 -4.46
CA ASP A 164 16.58 3.05 -3.85
C ASP A 164 16.49 1.55 -4.16
N ALA A 165 15.29 0.97 -4.12
CA ALA A 165 15.08 -0.44 -4.43
C ALA A 165 15.48 -0.78 -5.87
N LEU A 166 15.10 0.08 -6.83
CA LEU A 166 15.50 -0.08 -8.22
C LEU A 166 17.00 0.17 -8.40
N ALA A 167 17.54 1.23 -7.80
CA ALA A 167 18.94 1.59 -7.89
C ALA A 167 19.88 0.47 -7.40
N GLN A 168 19.55 -0.16 -6.27
CA GLN A 168 20.31 -1.32 -5.77
C GLN A 168 20.38 -2.44 -6.80
N TYR A 169 19.26 -2.77 -7.43
CA TYR A 169 19.22 -3.81 -8.46
C TYR A 169 20.05 -3.44 -9.68
N LEU A 170 19.93 -2.21 -10.18
CA LEU A 170 20.68 -1.76 -11.34
C LEU A 170 22.20 -1.80 -11.10
N VAL A 171 22.63 -1.31 -9.94
CA VAL A 171 24.06 -1.34 -9.57
C VAL A 171 24.55 -2.77 -9.35
N TRP A 172 23.74 -3.63 -8.72
CA TRP A 172 24.05 -5.05 -8.56
C TRP A 172 24.22 -5.75 -9.92
N LYS A 173 23.41 -5.39 -10.93
CA LYS A 173 23.53 -5.87 -12.32
C LYS A 173 24.68 -5.22 -13.08
N LYS A 174 25.43 -4.27 -12.47
CA LYS A 174 26.46 -3.46 -13.13
C LYS A 174 25.94 -2.50 -14.20
N TRP A 175 24.65 -2.16 -14.17
CA TRP A 175 24.03 -1.13 -14.99
C TRP A 175 24.13 0.21 -14.27
N SER A 176 25.32 0.80 -14.28
CA SER A 176 25.65 1.97 -13.47
C SER A 176 25.64 3.30 -14.24
N ARG A 177 25.44 3.26 -15.57
CA ARG A 177 25.38 4.46 -16.43
C ARG A 177 23.93 4.66 -16.87
N TRP A 178 23.29 5.68 -16.31
CA TRP A 178 21.88 5.93 -16.52
C TRP A 178 21.63 7.15 -17.39
N VAL A 179 20.67 7.06 -18.30
CA VAL A 179 19.94 8.22 -18.84
C VAL A 179 18.69 8.39 -17.99
N LEU A 180 18.47 9.58 -17.43
CA LEU A 180 17.26 9.92 -16.70
C LEU A 180 16.32 10.72 -17.60
N ALA A 181 15.19 10.11 -17.98
CA ALA A 181 14.10 10.76 -18.70
C ALA A 181 12.99 11.09 -17.70
N TYR A 182 12.57 12.36 -17.63
CA TYR A 182 11.54 12.79 -16.67
C TYR A 182 10.50 13.70 -17.33
N GLY A 183 9.27 13.67 -16.79
CA GLY A 183 8.18 14.51 -17.25
C GLY A 183 8.23 15.93 -16.68
N SER A 184 7.35 16.81 -17.16
CA SER A 184 7.30 18.22 -16.79
C SER A 184 6.36 18.55 -15.64
N HIS A 185 5.68 17.56 -15.06
CA HIS A 185 4.82 17.76 -13.91
C HIS A 185 5.62 17.75 -12.58
N PRO A 186 5.12 18.42 -11.52
CA PRO A 186 5.83 18.48 -10.24
C PRO A 186 6.15 17.11 -9.64
N GLU A 187 5.25 16.13 -9.75
CA GLU A 187 5.41 14.77 -9.25
C GLU A 187 6.53 14.02 -9.99
N ASP A 188 6.64 14.25 -11.32
CA ASP A 188 7.70 13.67 -12.14
C ASP A 188 9.07 14.23 -11.75
N ALA A 189 9.14 15.54 -11.44
CA ALA A 189 10.35 16.18 -10.95
C ALA A 189 10.77 15.60 -9.58
N GLN A 190 9.82 15.38 -8.66
CA GLN A 190 10.10 14.75 -7.35
C GLN A 190 10.60 13.32 -7.50
N LEU A 191 10.03 12.54 -8.41
CA LEU A 191 10.48 11.19 -8.71
C LEU A 191 11.89 11.20 -9.34
N ALA A 192 12.17 12.15 -10.23
CA ALA A 192 13.50 12.34 -10.80
C ALA A 192 14.53 12.70 -9.72
N ASP A 193 14.17 13.55 -8.75
CA ASP A 193 15.04 13.87 -7.60
C ASP A 193 15.33 12.63 -6.73
N ALA A 194 14.35 11.76 -6.52
CA ALA A 194 14.55 10.49 -5.85
C ALA A 194 15.56 9.60 -6.60
N TYR A 195 15.47 9.52 -7.94
CA TYR A 195 16.48 8.77 -8.75
C TYR A 195 17.83 9.43 -8.74
N ARG A 196 17.96 10.77 -8.77
CA ARG A 196 19.24 11.51 -8.62
C ARG A 196 19.89 11.19 -7.26
N ARG A 197 19.09 11.20 -6.18
CA ARG A 197 19.55 10.83 -4.84
C ARG A 197 20.04 9.38 -4.82
N SER A 198 19.25 8.44 -5.31
CA SER A 198 19.58 7.01 -5.33
C SER A 198 20.82 6.72 -6.18
N ALA A 199 20.99 7.38 -7.33
CA ALA A 199 22.18 7.26 -8.16
C ALA A 199 23.45 7.64 -7.37
N ARG A 200 23.43 8.79 -6.69
CA ARG A 200 24.56 9.23 -5.84
C ARG A 200 24.81 8.26 -4.69
N ARG A 201 23.74 7.82 -4.03
CA ARG A 201 23.82 6.95 -2.84
C ARG A 201 24.48 5.59 -3.17
N PHE A 202 24.13 5.00 -4.28
CA PHE A 202 24.57 3.65 -4.67
C PHE A 202 25.68 3.63 -5.72
N GLY A 203 26.24 4.79 -6.07
CA GLY A 203 27.41 4.87 -6.96
C GLY A 203 27.07 4.69 -8.44
N ALA A 204 25.85 4.94 -8.87
CA ALA A 204 25.51 5.06 -10.27
C ALA A 204 25.77 6.48 -10.80
N ARG A 205 25.91 6.61 -12.13
CA ARG A 205 26.16 7.87 -12.81
C ARG A 205 25.03 8.18 -13.79
N ILE A 206 24.35 9.29 -13.61
CA ILE A 206 23.44 9.85 -14.61
C ILE A 206 24.32 10.53 -15.67
N VAL A 207 24.40 9.92 -16.87
CA VAL A 207 25.23 10.41 -17.97
C VAL A 207 24.53 11.49 -18.78
N LYS A 208 23.20 11.50 -18.78
CA LYS A 208 22.36 12.51 -19.43
C LYS A 208 21.00 12.58 -18.76
N GLU A 209 20.47 13.77 -18.69
CA GLU A 209 19.07 14.01 -18.32
C GLU A 209 18.33 14.60 -19.51
N ILE A 210 17.09 14.15 -19.72
CA ILE A 210 16.19 14.63 -20.77
C ILE A 210 14.79 14.84 -20.21
N GLU A 211 14.22 16.02 -20.48
CA GLU A 211 12.87 16.37 -20.04
C GLU A 211 11.88 16.18 -21.19
N TYR A 212 10.81 15.44 -20.93
CA TYR A 212 9.66 15.36 -21.82
C TYR A 212 8.61 16.39 -21.40
N LYS A 213 8.34 17.37 -22.25
CA LYS A 213 7.33 18.39 -22.00
C LYS A 213 5.96 17.89 -22.40
N ASP A 214 5.07 17.79 -21.43
CA ASP A 214 3.66 17.54 -21.70
C ASP A 214 3.05 18.79 -22.33
N THR A 215 2.65 18.68 -23.60
CA THR A 215 2.02 19.76 -24.36
C THR A 215 0.50 19.72 -24.28
N GLY A 216 -0.08 18.86 -23.43
CA GLY A 216 -1.52 18.66 -23.31
C GLY A 216 -2.17 17.97 -24.50
N GLY A 217 -1.36 17.43 -25.43
CA GLY A 217 -1.81 16.63 -26.54
C GLY A 217 -2.37 15.28 -26.12
N ALA A 218 -3.13 14.65 -26.97
CA ALA A 218 -3.79 13.42 -26.65
C ALA A 218 -2.82 12.28 -26.41
N ARG A 219 -3.03 11.63 -25.32
CA ARG A 219 -2.29 10.44 -24.93
C ARG A 219 -2.53 9.29 -25.92
N GLN A 220 -3.76 8.99 -26.29
CA GLN A 220 -4.09 7.92 -27.26
C GLN A 220 -5.21 8.22 -28.25
N THR A 221 -6.03 9.25 -28.03
CA THR A 221 -7.29 9.42 -28.77
C THR A 221 -7.22 10.48 -29.85
N ASP A 222 -6.07 11.11 -30.06
CA ASP A 222 -5.98 12.22 -30.99
C ASP A 222 -5.75 11.77 -32.43
N SER A 223 -6.75 12.01 -33.21
CA SER A 223 -6.75 11.82 -34.67
C SER A 223 -6.16 13.06 -35.33
N GLY A 224 -4.84 13.23 -35.33
CA GLY A 224 -4.27 14.21 -36.25
C GLY A 224 -3.20 15.15 -35.72
N VAL A 225 -2.89 15.09 -34.42
CA VAL A 225 -1.77 15.82 -33.81
C VAL A 225 -0.65 14.85 -33.47
N VAL A 226 0.55 15.32 -33.25
CA VAL A 226 1.75 14.52 -32.94
C VAL A 226 1.48 13.61 -31.73
N GLN A 227 1.38 12.31 -32.00
CA GLN A 227 1.16 11.33 -30.95
C GLN A 227 2.44 11.17 -30.11
N THR A 228 2.31 11.17 -28.80
CA THR A 228 3.43 11.00 -27.85
C THR A 228 4.32 9.81 -28.22
N GLN A 229 3.72 8.67 -28.54
CA GLN A 229 4.47 7.47 -28.95
C GLN A 229 5.38 7.65 -30.16
N GLN A 230 5.03 8.55 -31.12
CA GLN A 230 5.82 8.81 -32.33
C GLN A 230 7.01 9.73 -32.04
N GLN A 231 6.98 10.47 -30.96
CA GLN A 231 8.07 11.34 -30.53
C GLN A 231 9.21 10.58 -29.85
N MET A 232 8.96 9.39 -29.29
CA MET A 232 9.92 8.68 -28.44
C MET A 232 11.27 8.38 -29.13
N PRO A 233 11.34 7.96 -30.41
CA PRO A 233 12.63 7.77 -31.07
C PRO A 233 13.44 9.07 -31.16
N VAL A 234 12.80 10.18 -31.55
CA VAL A 234 13.47 11.49 -31.64
C VAL A 234 13.86 12.01 -30.24
N PHE A 235 12.99 11.84 -29.27
CA PHE A 235 13.24 12.23 -27.88
C PHE A 235 14.47 11.54 -27.28
N THR A 236 14.74 10.29 -27.69
CA THR A 236 15.87 9.48 -27.20
C THR A 236 17.03 9.39 -28.18
N GLN A 237 17.02 10.17 -29.27
CA GLN A 237 18.08 10.19 -30.27
C GLN A 237 19.32 10.95 -29.76
N GLY A 238 20.51 10.48 -30.14
CA GLY A 238 21.77 11.19 -29.87
C GLY A 238 22.20 11.19 -28.41
N LEU A 239 21.70 10.25 -27.63
CA LEU A 239 22.13 10.05 -26.25
C LEU A 239 23.58 9.50 -26.20
N PRO A 240 24.37 9.84 -25.16
CA PRO A 240 25.65 9.22 -24.93
C PRO A 240 25.46 7.71 -24.64
N ASP A 241 26.53 6.92 -24.72
CA ASP A 241 26.45 5.51 -24.34
C ASP A 241 26.00 5.33 -22.86
N TYR A 242 25.01 4.49 -22.64
CA TYR A 242 24.38 4.23 -21.33
C TYR A 242 23.96 2.77 -21.19
N ASP A 243 23.78 2.30 -19.94
CA ASP A 243 23.37 0.93 -19.66
C ASP A 243 21.84 0.79 -19.65
N VAL A 244 21.12 1.78 -19.09
CA VAL A 244 19.70 1.74 -18.85
C VAL A 244 19.08 3.14 -18.91
N LEU A 245 17.85 3.23 -19.41
CA LEU A 245 17.03 4.43 -19.38
C LEU A 245 16.08 4.37 -18.18
N VAL A 246 16.25 5.30 -17.24
CA VAL A 246 15.40 5.45 -16.06
C VAL A 246 14.32 6.49 -16.37
N ALA A 247 13.06 6.10 -16.33
CA ALA A 247 11.92 6.96 -16.58
C ALA A 247 11.27 7.42 -15.27
N ALA A 248 11.12 8.73 -15.10
CA ALA A 248 10.40 9.38 -14.02
C ALA A 248 9.15 10.08 -14.61
N ASP A 249 8.04 9.36 -14.66
CA ASP A 249 6.77 9.77 -15.25
C ASP A 249 5.62 9.24 -14.37
N GLU A 250 5.36 9.93 -13.27
CA GLU A 250 4.31 9.56 -12.31
C GLU A 250 2.91 9.92 -12.83
N ASN A 251 2.87 10.81 -13.84
CA ASN A 251 1.65 11.27 -14.48
C ASN A 251 1.28 10.46 -15.74
N GLU A 252 2.04 9.41 -16.06
CA GLU A 252 1.79 8.48 -17.15
C GLU A 252 1.63 9.18 -18.52
N VAL A 253 2.49 10.16 -18.82
CA VAL A 253 2.43 10.91 -20.07
C VAL A 253 3.17 10.20 -21.20
N PHE A 254 4.40 9.70 -20.95
CA PHE A 254 5.27 9.22 -22.01
C PHE A 254 5.98 7.89 -21.72
N ALA A 255 6.26 7.57 -20.45
CA ALA A 255 7.11 6.43 -20.12
C ALA A 255 6.57 5.09 -20.62
N GLY A 256 5.25 4.91 -20.66
CA GLY A 256 4.62 3.69 -21.16
C GLY A 256 4.97 3.35 -22.61
N TYR A 257 5.41 4.33 -23.40
CA TYR A 257 5.82 4.12 -24.79
C TYR A 257 7.30 3.82 -24.98
N LEU A 258 8.14 4.08 -23.97
CA LEU A 258 9.60 3.95 -24.10
C LEU A 258 10.11 2.53 -24.32
N PRO A 259 9.59 1.45 -23.66
CA PRO A 259 10.23 0.14 -23.66
C PRO A 259 10.55 -0.43 -25.05
N TYR A 260 9.77 -0.04 -26.10
CA TYR A 260 9.93 -0.55 -27.45
C TYR A 260 10.11 0.55 -28.50
N ARG A 261 10.34 1.80 -28.07
CA ARG A 261 10.40 2.96 -28.97
C ARG A 261 11.58 3.90 -28.71
N THR A 262 12.53 3.50 -27.89
CA THR A 262 13.78 4.23 -27.75
C THR A 262 14.62 4.12 -29.04
N TRP A 263 15.42 5.14 -29.33
CA TRP A 263 16.35 5.11 -30.48
C TRP A 263 17.35 3.94 -30.35
N ASP A 264 17.99 3.79 -29.21
CA ASP A 264 18.87 2.66 -28.89
C ASP A 264 18.09 1.58 -28.11
N ALA A 265 18.31 0.31 -28.47
CA ALA A 265 17.72 -0.84 -27.78
C ALA A 265 18.39 -1.07 -26.41
N ARG A 266 17.95 -0.33 -25.40
CA ARG A 266 18.42 -0.43 -24.02
C ARG A 266 17.24 -0.73 -23.09
N PRO A 267 17.49 -1.40 -21.94
CA PRO A 267 16.44 -1.59 -20.93
C PRO A 267 15.85 -0.26 -20.47
N VAL A 268 14.52 -0.24 -20.29
CA VAL A 268 13.77 0.87 -19.70
C VAL A 268 13.29 0.43 -18.32
N VAL A 269 13.45 1.29 -17.34
CA VAL A 269 13.08 1.02 -15.94
C VAL A 269 12.46 2.26 -15.30
N GLY A 270 11.90 2.10 -14.11
CA GLY A 270 11.28 3.21 -13.37
C GLY A 270 9.76 3.23 -13.53
N SER A 271 9.19 4.25 -14.17
CA SER A 271 7.74 4.32 -14.39
C SER A 271 7.23 3.34 -15.44
N ALA A 272 8.13 2.76 -16.25
CA ALA A 272 7.80 1.74 -17.24
C ALA A 272 8.89 0.66 -17.33
N GLY A 273 8.63 -0.43 -18.03
CA GLY A 273 9.54 -1.58 -18.11
C GLY A 273 9.66 -2.27 -16.74
N LEU A 274 10.86 -2.32 -16.17
CA LEU A 274 11.05 -2.84 -14.81
C LEU A 274 10.71 -1.77 -13.77
N ARG A 275 9.63 -1.98 -13.01
CA ARG A 275 9.05 -0.99 -12.09
C ARG A 275 9.23 -1.42 -10.63
N PRO A 276 9.66 -0.52 -9.73
CA PRO A 276 9.61 -0.76 -8.29
C PRO A 276 8.17 -0.58 -7.78
N THR A 277 7.69 -1.54 -7.00
CA THR A 277 6.31 -1.54 -6.50
C THR A 277 6.19 -2.18 -5.12
N SER A 278 5.19 -1.77 -4.35
CA SER A 278 4.87 -2.41 -3.07
C SER A 278 4.18 -3.77 -3.22
N TRP A 279 3.54 -4.03 -4.35
CA TRP A 279 2.85 -5.29 -4.64
C TRP A 279 2.79 -5.56 -6.13
N SER A 280 2.86 -6.84 -6.49
CA SER A 280 2.54 -7.34 -7.81
C SER A 280 1.60 -8.54 -7.70
N ALA A 281 0.56 -8.57 -8.52
CA ALA A 281 -0.34 -9.70 -8.63
C ALA A 281 0.35 -10.98 -9.16
N ALA A 282 1.56 -10.84 -9.72
CA ALA A 282 2.43 -11.94 -10.13
C ALA A 282 3.32 -12.47 -8.98
N SER A 283 3.15 -11.98 -7.74
CA SER A 283 3.92 -12.47 -6.59
C SER A 283 3.38 -13.81 -6.12
N GLU A 284 4.13 -14.88 -6.38
CA GLU A 284 3.75 -16.26 -6.00
C GLU A 284 4.36 -16.69 -4.66
N SER A 285 5.44 -16.03 -4.23
CA SER A 285 6.20 -16.40 -3.04
C SER A 285 5.46 -16.07 -1.75
N TRP A 286 5.81 -16.78 -0.68
CA TRP A 286 5.34 -16.55 0.70
C TRP A 286 3.83 -16.44 0.88
N GLY A 287 3.06 -17.19 0.08
CA GLY A 287 1.60 -17.15 0.11
C GLY A 287 0.98 -16.02 -0.70
N GLY A 288 1.76 -15.31 -1.52
CA GLY A 288 1.27 -14.24 -2.39
C GLY A 288 0.17 -14.71 -3.34
N ALA A 289 0.33 -15.89 -3.97
CA ALA A 289 -0.70 -16.49 -4.82
C ALA A 289 -2.02 -16.72 -4.06
N GLN A 290 -1.95 -17.20 -2.81
CA GLN A 290 -3.15 -17.42 -1.99
C GLN A 290 -3.87 -16.13 -1.63
N LEU A 291 -3.13 -15.06 -1.34
CA LEU A 291 -3.72 -13.73 -1.12
C LEU A 291 -4.38 -13.22 -2.40
N GLN A 292 -3.71 -13.35 -3.54
CA GLN A 292 -4.22 -12.94 -4.85
C GLN A 292 -5.51 -13.68 -5.20
N ASP A 293 -5.55 -15.01 -5.03
CA ASP A 293 -6.76 -15.82 -5.28
C ASP A 293 -7.94 -15.43 -4.37
N ARG A 294 -7.66 -15.12 -3.11
CA ARG A 294 -8.68 -14.64 -2.17
C ARG A 294 -9.20 -13.28 -2.56
N PHE A 295 -8.32 -12.38 -2.99
CA PHE A 295 -8.68 -11.05 -3.46
C PHE A 295 -9.51 -11.13 -4.75
N GLU A 296 -9.12 -11.93 -5.73
CA GLU A 296 -9.85 -12.09 -7.00
C GLU A 296 -11.26 -12.65 -6.79
N ARG A 297 -11.45 -13.55 -5.82
CA ARG A 297 -12.80 -14.05 -5.49
C ARG A 297 -13.75 -12.97 -4.96
N VAL A 298 -13.21 -11.93 -4.32
CA VAL A 298 -14.02 -10.85 -3.71
C VAL A 298 -14.14 -9.65 -4.63
N ALA A 299 -13.04 -9.27 -5.31
CA ALA A 299 -12.95 -8.06 -6.11
C ALA A 299 -13.12 -8.30 -7.62
N HIS A 300 -13.08 -9.57 -8.10
CA HIS A 300 -13.17 -9.96 -9.50
C HIS A 300 -12.10 -9.31 -10.40
N ARG A 301 -10.96 -8.97 -9.83
CA ARG A 301 -9.81 -8.37 -10.49
C ARG A 301 -8.52 -8.66 -9.75
N ARG A 302 -7.38 -8.36 -10.36
CA ARG A 302 -6.08 -8.45 -9.73
C ARG A 302 -5.91 -7.37 -8.66
N MET A 303 -5.18 -7.72 -7.59
CA MET A 303 -4.84 -6.84 -6.49
C MET A 303 -3.77 -5.83 -6.92
N THR A 304 -4.04 -4.55 -6.71
CA THR A 304 -3.11 -3.45 -7.01
C THR A 304 -2.19 -3.15 -5.82
N PRO A 305 -1.11 -2.37 -6.01
CA PRO A 305 -0.30 -1.87 -4.90
C PRO A 305 -1.12 -1.10 -3.85
N LEU A 306 -2.08 -0.28 -4.27
CA LEU A 306 -2.94 0.48 -3.34
C LEU A 306 -3.86 -0.45 -2.52
N ASP A 307 -4.41 -1.50 -3.14
CA ASP A 307 -5.18 -2.51 -2.41
C ASP A 307 -4.34 -3.20 -1.33
N MET A 308 -3.08 -3.55 -1.66
CA MET A 308 -2.16 -4.18 -0.71
C MET A 308 -1.80 -3.25 0.44
N GLN A 309 -1.59 -1.98 0.18
CA GLN A 309 -1.30 -0.96 1.19
C GLN A 309 -2.48 -0.77 2.14
N ALA A 310 -3.70 -0.68 1.60
CA ALA A 310 -4.92 -0.57 2.38
C ALA A 310 -5.20 -1.86 3.19
N TRP A 311 -5.01 -3.03 2.58
CA TRP A 311 -5.08 -4.32 3.28
C TRP A 311 -4.09 -4.36 4.45
N THR A 312 -2.83 -3.97 4.21
CA THR A 312 -1.77 -3.94 5.22
C THR A 312 -2.14 -3.01 6.40
N ALA A 313 -2.64 -1.81 6.12
CA ALA A 313 -3.07 -0.85 7.14
C ALA A 313 -4.19 -1.45 8.04
N CYS A 314 -5.23 -2.03 7.44
CA CYS A 314 -6.31 -2.68 8.17
C CYS A 314 -5.81 -3.88 8.98
N ARG A 315 -4.85 -4.65 8.45
CA ARG A 315 -4.24 -5.78 9.18
C ARG A 315 -3.38 -5.31 10.35
N MET A 316 -2.66 -4.18 10.23
CA MET A 316 -1.94 -3.57 11.37
C MET A 316 -2.91 -3.23 12.51
N ILE A 317 -4.04 -2.60 12.18
CA ILE A 317 -5.08 -2.26 13.15
C ILE A 317 -5.64 -3.54 13.78
N GLY A 318 -5.99 -4.55 12.99
CA GLY A 318 -6.55 -5.81 13.46
C GLY A 318 -5.59 -6.59 14.36
N GLU A 319 -4.31 -6.65 14.02
CA GLU A 319 -3.28 -7.29 14.82
C GLU A 319 -3.12 -6.60 16.18
N ALA A 320 -3.03 -5.26 16.18
CA ALA A 320 -2.89 -4.49 17.42
C ALA A 320 -4.14 -4.58 18.32
N ALA A 321 -5.34 -4.51 17.73
CA ALA A 321 -6.59 -4.69 18.47
C ALA A 321 -6.68 -6.07 19.11
N SER A 322 -6.28 -7.12 18.37
CA SER A 322 -6.26 -8.50 18.89
C SER A 322 -5.23 -8.67 20.03
N ARG A 323 -4.03 -8.13 19.86
CA ARG A 323 -2.95 -8.21 20.88
C ARG A 323 -3.29 -7.47 22.16
N THR A 324 -3.98 -6.32 22.04
CA THR A 324 -4.38 -5.50 23.18
C THR A 324 -5.74 -5.91 23.77
N ALA A 325 -6.45 -6.83 23.12
CA ALA A 325 -7.84 -7.19 23.42
C ALA A 325 -8.73 -5.93 23.59
N SER A 326 -8.54 -4.92 22.72
CA SER A 326 -9.16 -3.60 22.85
C SER A 326 -9.62 -3.04 21.51
N ALA A 327 -10.76 -2.33 21.52
CA ALA A 327 -11.22 -1.50 20.43
C ALA A 327 -10.86 0.00 20.61
N ASP A 328 -10.18 0.36 21.70
CA ASP A 328 -9.75 1.73 21.96
C ASP A 328 -8.66 2.15 20.95
N PRO A 329 -8.91 3.18 20.11
CA PRO A 329 -7.95 3.64 19.10
C PRO A 329 -6.60 4.07 19.67
N ALA A 330 -6.57 4.62 20.89
CA ALA A 330 -5.33 5.05 21.54
C ALA A 330 -4.46 3.85 21.94
N ARG A 331 -5.05 2.79 22.48
CA ARG A 331 -4.35 1.53 22.81
C ARG A 331 -3.86 0.82 21.56
N ILE A 332 -4.70 0.75 20.52
CA ILE A 332 -4.32 0.18 19.21
C ILE A 332 -3.11 0.92 18.64
N ARG A 333 -3.18 2.26 18.61
CA ARG A 333 -2.05 3.09 18.16
C ARG A 333 -0.79 2.86 18.99
N GLN A 334 -0.92 2.80 20.31
CA GLN A 334 0.22 2.59 21.20
C GLN A 334 0.91 1.24 20.94
N ASP A 335 0.14 0.17 20.70
CA ASP A 335 0.71 -1.14 20.36
C ASP A 335 1.39 -1.13 18.97
N ILE A 336 0.78 -0.48 17.97
CA ILE A 336 1.39 -0.33 16.64
C ILE A 336 2.75 0.39 16.71
N LEU A 337 2.88 1.38 17.58
CA LEU A 337 4.12 2.15 17.76
C LEU A 337 5.14 1.45 18.66
N ASN A 338 4.80 0.31 19.27
CA ASN A 338 5.73 -0.45 20.09
C ASN A 338 6.85 -1.04 19.20
N PRO A 339 8.13 -0.96 19.60
CA PRO A 339 9.25 -1.56 18.84
C PRO A 339 9.10 -3.06 18.58
N GLY A 340 8.37 -3.78 19.42
CA GLY A 340 8.08 -5.21 19.26
C GLY A 340 6.96 -5.51 18.25
N PHE A 341 6.22 -4.48 17.81
CA PHE A 341 5.13 -4.66 16.84
C PHE A 341 5.66 -5.06 15.48
N GLY A 342 4.87 -5.80 14.74
CA GLY A 342 5.11 -6.08 13.33
C GLY A 342 4.17 -7.15 12.83
N ILE A 343 3.92 -7.13 11.53
CA ILE A 343 2.96 -7.99 10.86
C ILE A 343 3.60 -8.80 9.73
N GLY A 344 2.99 -9.93 9.42
CA GLY A 344 3.21 -10.65 8.18
C GLY A 344 2.32 -10.08 7.08
N ALA A 345 2.88 -9.82 5.90
CA ALA A 345 2.15 -9.28 4.76
C ALA A 345 2.58 -9.93 3.43
N TYR A 346 2.77 -11.23 3.43
CA TYR A 346 3.12 -12.01 2.23
C TYR A 346 4.39 -11.52 1.49
N LYS A 347 5.35 -10.94 2.23
CA LYS A 347 6.59 -10.38 1.69
C LYS A 347 7.86 -11.07 2.20
N GLY A 348 7.72 -12.29 2.76
CA GLY A 348 8.84 -13.12 3.20
C GLY A 348 9.47 -12.74 4.54
N GLN A 349 9.09 -11.61 5.12
CA GLN A 349 9.62 -11.15 6.39
C GLN A 349 8.59 -10.34 7.18
N LYS A 350 8.85 -10.17 8.48
CA LYS A 350 8.05 -9.33 9.38
C LYS A 350 8.23 -7.86 9.02
N LEU A 351 7.13 -7.16 8.78
CA LEU A 351 7.12 -5.73 8.55
C LEU A 351 7.03 -4.99 9.89
N THR A 352 7.87 -3.98 10.08
CA THR A 352 7.97 -3.18 11.31
C THR A 352 7.93 -1.69 10.98
N LEU A 353 7.65 -0.84 11.96
CA LEU A 353 7.71 0.61 11.79
C LEU A 353 9.10 1.17 12.12
N ARG A 354 9.50 2.22 11.42
CA ARG A 354 10.55 3.13 11.82
C ARG A 354 10.02 4.05 12.92
N ASP A 355 10.83 4.31 13.93
CA ASP A 355 10.47 5.18 15.05
C ASP A 355 10.76 6.67 14.77
N TRP A 356 11.53 6.99 13.71
CA TRP A 356 11.93 8.36 13.38
C TRP A 356 11.02 9.06 12.36
N ASP A 357 10.29 8.29 11.53
CA ASP A 357 9.42 8.84 10.49
C ASP A 357 8.09 8.10 10.35
N LEU A 358 7.82 7.08 11.18
CA LEU A 358 6.65 6.20 11.17
C LEU A 358 6.40 5.50 9.82
N GLN A 359 7.45 5.31 9.03
CA GLN A 359 7.39 4.55 7.78
C GLN A 359 7.42 3.04 8.04
N LEU A 360 6.51 2.30 7.43
CA LEU A 360 6.53 0.84 7.43
C LEU A 360 7.72 0.34 6.61
N ARG A 361 8.62 -0.41 7.26
CA ARG A 361 9.69 -1.16 6.62
C ARG A 361 9.09 -2.30 5.82
N GLN A 362 9.35 -2.34 4.55
CA GLN A 362 8.87 -3.39 3.68
C GLN A 362 9.78 -3.63 2.49
N PRO A 363 9.89 -4.88 2.01
CA PRO A 363 10.53 -5.16 0.74
C PRO A 363 9.77 -4.48 -0.40
N VAL A 364 10.51 -4.06 -1.42
CA VAL A 364 9.99 -3.51 -2.66
C VAL A 364 10.21 -4.53 -3.78
N LEU A 365 9.16 -4.85 -4.48
CA LEU A 365 9.18 -5.76 -5.63
C LEU A 365 9.62 -5.00 -6.88
N LEU A 366 10.41 -5.65 -7.73
CA LEU A 366 10.74 -5.17 -9.06
C LEU A 366 9.98 -6.01 -10.07
N ASP A 367 9.00 -5.40 -10.72
CA ASP A 367 7.98 -6.04 -11.55
C ASP A 367 8.03 -5.53 -12.97
N ASP A 368 7.96 -6.45 -13.95
CA ASP A 368 7.88 -6.12 -15.38
C ASP A 368 6.42 -6.11 -15.91
N GLY A 369 5.44 -6.21 -15.01
CA GLY A 369 4.01 -6.30 -15.33
C GLY A 369 3.51 -7.74 -15.50
N ARG A 370 4.40 -8.73 -15.59
CA ARG A 370 4.05 -10.15 -15.73
C ARG A 370 4.71 -11.04 -14.69
N SER A 371 5.87 -10.63 -14.19
CA SER A 371 6.64 -11.40 -13.20
C SER A 371 7.33 -10.48 -12.21
N VAL A 372 7.57 -10.98 -11.01
CA VAL A 372 8.48 -10.36 -10.05
C VAL A 372 9.90 -10.77 -10.41
N VAL A 373 10.65 -9.85 -11.01
CA VAL A 373 12.02 -10.08 -11.49
C VAL A 373 13.01 -10.17 -10.33
N SER A 374 12.83 -9.33 -9.31
CA SER A 374 13.66 -9.30 -8.11
C SER A 374 12.94 -8.62 -6.95
N ILE A 375 13.51 -8.72 -5.76
CA ILE A 375 12.99 -8.09 -4.54
C ILE A 375 14.14 -7.36 -3.86
N SER A 376 13.94 -6.08 -3.54
CA SER A 376 14.90 -5.27 -2.80
C SER A 376 14.51 -5.14 -1.33
N PRO A 377 15.49 -5.08 -0.42
CA PRO A 377 16.93 -4.85 -0.62
C PRO A 377 17.64 -5.99 -1.34
N GLN A 378 18.61 -5.62 -2.20
CA GLN A 378 19.42 -6.60 -2.94
C GLN A 378 20.54 -7.17 -2.05
N PRO A 379 21.02 -8.40 -2.31
CA PRO A 379 22.16 -8.96 -1.59
C PRO A 379 23.40 -8.06 -1.64
N GLY A 380 24.05 -7.89 -0.50
CA GLY A 380 25.25 -7.05 -0.38
C GLY A 380 25.01 -5.62 0.06
N PHE A 381 23.76 -5.16 0.12
CA PHE A 381 23.42 -3.87 0.71
C PHE A 381 23.06 -4.07 2.19
N LEU A 382 24.07 -4.01 3.05
CA LEU A 382 23.95 -4.29 4.48
C LEU A 382 23.58 -3.04 5.27
N HIS A 383 22.91 -3.25 6.40
CA HIS A 383 22.57 -2.22 7.38
C HIS A 383 22.73 -2.76 8.81
N GLN A 384 23.05 -1.90 9.77
CA GLN A 384 23.32 -2.31 11.17
C GLN A 384 22.09 -2.89 11.88
N VAL A 385 20.88 -2.40 11.57
CA VAL A 385 19.64 -2.82 12.23
C VAL A 385 18.86 -3.79 11.35
N THR A 386 18.54 -3.39 10.14
CA THR A 386 17.83 -4.21 9.16
C THR A 386 18.11 -3.72 7.74
N GLU A 387 18.31 -4.64 6.81
CA GLU A 387 18.52 -4.30 5.40
C GLU A 387 17.42 -3.45 4.79
N LEU A 388 16.18 -3.51 5.35
CA LEU A 388 15.06 -2.67 4.92
C LEU A 388 15.31 -1.17 5.15
N ASP A 389 16.22 -0.79 6.06
CA ASP A 389 16.59 0.61 6.30
C ASP A 389 17.60 1.13 5.26
N THR A 390 18.07 0.28 4.34
CA THR A 390 18.79 0.73 3.14
C THR A 390 17.89 1.36 2.07
N LEU A 391 16.56 1.27 2.22
CA LEU A 391 15.58 1.85 1.30
C LEU A 391 14.97 3.13 1.89
N GLY A 392 15.08 4.25 1.18
CA GLY A 392 14.59 5.56 1.62
C GLY A 392 15.57 6.27 2.55
N PHE A 393 15.07 7.17 3.37
CA PHE A 393 15.89 7.95 4.31
C PHE A 393 16.12 7.16 5.59
N ASP A 394 17.38 6.93 5.92
CA ASP A 394 17.76 6.29 7.18
C ASP A 394 17.73 7.30 8.35
N ARG A 395 17.81 6.78 9.59
CA ARG A 395 17.80 7.61 10.81
C ARG A 395 18.80 8.78 10.80
N PRO A 396 20.06 8.63 10.36
CA PRO A 396 20.99 9.75 10.28
C PRO A 396 20.63 10.80 9.21
N GLU A 397 19.82 10.43 8.23
CA GLU A 397 19.43 11.28 7.11
C GLU A 397 18.09 12.00 7.36
N THR A 398 17.38 11.66 8.45
CA THR A 398 16.01 12.17 8.66
C THR A 398 16.00 13.63 9.07
N ALA A 399 15.11 14.41 8.45
CA ALA A 399 14.73 15.75 8.87
C ALA A 399 13.43 15.77 9.68
N CYS A 400 12.78 14.60 9.87
CA CYS A 400 11.56 14.48 10.64
C CYS A 400 11.84 14.67 12.14
N LYS A 401 10.96 15.43 12.82
CA LYS A 401 11.03 15.73 14.27
C LYS A 401 9.71 15.32 14.93
N LEU A 402 9.57 14.01 15.23
CA LEU A 402 8.41 13.43 15.93
C LEU A 402 8.46 13.64 17.44
#